data_fe8844b52b9d563404a4649c13570e6c
#
_entry.id   fe8844b52b9d563404a4649c13570e6c
#
_cell.length_a   1.000
_cell.length_b   1.000
_cell.length_c   1.000
_cell.angle_alpha   90.00
_cell.angle_beta   90.00
_cell.angle_gamma   90.00
#
_symmetry.space_group_name_H-M   'P 1'
#
loop_
_entity.id
_entity.type
_entity.pdbx_description
1 polymer ?
#
loop_
_entity_poly.entity_id
_entity_poly.type
_entity_poly.pdbx_seq_one_letter_code
_entity_poly.pdbx_strand_id
1 'polypeptide(L)'
;MTKMKLATVWLGGCSGCHMSLLDIDERILEVVKLADIVKCPIVDQKEFPLADVALVEGSVTSDEHLHELLHIRKQSKVLVAFGDCAVTANVTGMRNYFDKDEVFNYAYIKAVSNDLEGKVPNDPTLLKLRDKVVPLQEIVHVDYVIPGCPPSADTIFYVIFELLNDRVPNLELERKLKYG
;
A
#
# COMPACT_ATOMS: atom_id res chain seq x y z
N MET A 1 20.57 -13.78 -17.45
CA MET A 1 19.96 -13.85 -16.11
C MET A 1 18.47 -13.62 -16.30
N THR A 2 17.61 -14.42 -15.70
CA THR A 2 16.18 -14.14 -15.64
C THR A 2 15.96 -12.93 -14.76
N LYS A 3 15.21 -11.94 -15.25
CA LYS A 3 14.84 -10.78 -14.47
C LYS A 3 13.99 -11.16 -13.26
N MET A 4 14.11 -10.41 -12.17
CA MET A 4 13.22 -10.55 -11.02
C MET A 4 11.81 -10.04 -11.38
N LYS A 5 10.80 -10.50 -10.65
CA LYS A 5 9.41 -10.07 -10.81
C LYS A 5 9.06 -9.06 -9.71
N LEU A 6 8.83 -7.82 -10.10
CA LEU A 6 8.39 -6.74 -9.23
C LEU A 6 6.89 -6.53 -9.36
N ALA A 7 6.19 -6.54 -8.23
CA ALA A 7 4.78 -6.18 -8.14
C ALA A 7 4.57 -5.02 -7.19
N THR A 8 3.62 -4.14 -7.50
CA THR A 8 3.19 -3.08 -6.59
C THR A 8 1.67 -3.07 -6.49
N VAL A 9 1.15 -2.83 -5.29
CA VAL A 9 -0.29 -2.82 -5.01
C VAL A 9 -0.60 -1.70 -4.03
N TRP A 10 -1.77 -1.07 -4.17
CA TRP A 10 -2.31 -0.19 -3.15
C TRP A 10 -3.56 -0.79 -2.51
N LEU A 11 -3.66 -0.67 -1.20
CA LEU A 11 -4.83 -1.00 -0.40
C LEU A 11 -5.51 0.31 0.07
N GLY A 12 -5.91 0.41 1.33
CA GLY A 12 -6.53 1.61 1.90
C GLY A 12 -5.52 2.74 2.13
N GLY A 13 -5.48 3.71 1.24
CA GLY A 13 -4.57 4.85 1.31
C GLY A 13 -4.93 5.97 0.35
N CYS A 14 -4.01 6.87 0.09
CA CYS A 14 -4.18 8.00 -0.83
C CYS A 14 -3.43 7.85 -2.17
N SER A 15 -2.72 6.74 -2.36
CA SER A 15 -1.83 6.46 -3.51
C SER A 15 -0.60 7.39 -3.63
N GLY A 16 -0.33 8.20 -2.60
CA GLY A 16 0.79 9.13 -2.58
C GLY A 16 2.15 8.45 -2.65
N CYS A 17 2.29 7.25 -2.08
CA CYS A 17 3.52 6.48 -2.15
C CYS A 17 3.80 6.00 -3.58
N HIS A 18 2.78 5.57 -4.33
CA HIS A 18 2.92 5.25 -5.75
C HIS A 18 3.24 6.49 -6.59
N MET A 19 2.69 7.66 -6.26
CA MET A 19 3.09 8.92 -6.92
C MET A 19 4.57 9.21 -6.68
N SER A 20 5.04 9.06 -5.44
CA SER A 20 6.47 9.21 -5.12
C SER A 20 7.34 8.12 -5.77
N LEU A 21 6.81 6.92 -6.01
CA LEU A 21 7.49 5.90 -6.81
C LEU A 21 7.68 6.37 -8.26
N LEU A 22 6.69 7.05 -8.84
CA LEU A 22 6.83 7.61 -10.20
C LEU A 22 7.85 8.74 -10.26
N ASP A 23 8.05 9.48 -9.16
CA ASP A 23 9.05 10.55 -9.05
C ASP A 23 10.52 10.04 -9.07
N ILE A 24 10.75 8.72 -9.18
CA ILE A 24 12.09 8.20 -9.52
C ILE A 24 12.51 8.55 -10.95
N ASP A 25 11.57 9.01 -11.76
CA ASP A 25 11.76 9.51 -13.14
C ASP A 25 12.53 8.49 -14.01
N GLU A 26 13.57 8.94 -14.71
CA GLU A 26 14.36 8.09 -15.62
C GLU A 26 15.02 6.90 -14.94
N ARG A 27 15.18 6.91 -13.61
CA ARG A 27 15.72 5.77 -12.86
C ARG A 27 14.84 4.53 -12.96
N ILE A 28 13.59 4.65 -13.39
CA ILE A 28 12.75 3.50 -13.72
C ILE A 28 13.41 2.60 -14.79
N LEU A 29 14.23 3.18 -15.68
CA LEU A 29 14.97 2.43 -16.70
C LEU A 29 16.02 1.50 -16.08
N GLU A 30 16.55 1.83 -14.90
CA GLU A 30 17.46 0.95 -14.16
C GLU A 30 16.69 -0.21 -13.53
N VAL A 31 15.51 0.09 -12.97
CA VAL A 31 14.62 -0.94 -12.38
C VAL A 31 14.21 -1.97 -13.44
N VAL A 32 13.75 -1.54 -14.63
CA VAL A 32 13.29 -2.46 -15.68
C VAL A 32 14.42 -3.22 -16.38
N LYS A 33 15.67 -2.85 -16.16
CA LYS A 33 16.83 -3.69 -16.56
C LYS A 33 16.95 -4.92 -15.65
N LEU A 34 16.62 -4.77 -14.35
CA LEU A 34 16.78 -5.80 -13.32
C LEU A 34 15.52 -6.63 -13.12
N ALA A 35 14.33 -6.03 -13.31
CA ALA A 35 13.06 -6.66 -13.03
C ALA A 35 12.03 -6.42 -14.14
N ASP A 36 11.08 -7.36 -14.26
CA ASP A 36 9.85 -7.18 -14.99
C ASP A 36 8.76 -6.73 -14.01
N ILE A 37 8.10 -5.61 -14.31
CA ILE A 37 6.96 -5.12 -13.53
C ILE A 37 5.74 -5.96 -13.91
N VAL A 38 5.44 -6.98 -13.09
CA VAL A 38 4.39 -7.97 -13.40
C VAL A 38 3.02 -7.54 -12.92
N LYS A 39 2.94 -6.60 -11.98
CA LYS A 39 1.70 -5.96 -11.52
C LYS A 39 2.01 -4.57 -10.98
N CYS A 40 1.14 -3.63 -11.31
CA CYS A 40 1.04 -2.34 -10.63
C CYS A 40 -0.41 -1.82 -10.78
N PRO A 41 -0.83 -0.83 -10.01
CA PRO A 41 -2.19 -0.30 -10.10
C PRO A 41 -2.59 0.27 -11.46
N ILE A 42 -1.61 0.62 -12.31
CA ILE A 42 -1.83 1.20 -13.65
C ILE A 42 -1.98 0.11 -14.72
N VAL A 43 -1.37 -1.07 -14.50
CA VAL A 43 -1.40 -2.18 -15.46
C VAL A 43 -2.71 -2.96 -15.32
N ASP A 44 -3.35 -3.29 -16.44
CA ASP A 44 -4.61 -4.07 -16.46
C ASP A 44 -4.40 -5.57 -16.19
N GLN A 45 -3.70 -5.89 -15.10
CA GLN A 45 -3.52 -7.23 -14.59
C GLN A 45 -4.47 -7.43 -13.38
N LYS A 46 -5.52 -8.23 -13.55
CA LYS A 46 -6.56 -8.40 -12.52
C LYS A 46 -6.07 -9.24 -11.34
N GLU A 47 -5.47 -10.40 -11.62
CA GLU A 47 -4.98 -11.29 -10.59
C GLU A 47 -3.55 -10.94 -10.17
N PHE A 48 -3.22 -11.17 -8.91
CA PHE A 48 -1.86 -10.96 -8.41
C PHE A 48 -0.99 -12.17 -8.81
N PRO A 49 0.08 -11.97 -9.61
CA PRO A 49 0.95 -13.05 -10.07
C PRO A 49 1.99 -13.44 -9.01
N LEU A 50 2.78 -14.47 -9.26
CA LEU A 50 3.99 -14.75 -8.51
C LEU A 50 4.98 -13.59 -8.66
N ALA A 51 5.48 -13.06 -7.54
CA ALA A 51 6.42 -11.96 -7.48
C ALA A 51 7.64 -12.30 -6.62
N ASP A 52 8.82 -11.82 -7.03
CA ASP A 52 10.01 -11.90 -6.20
C ASP A 52 9.97 -10.82 -5.11
N VAL A 53 9.55 -9.59 -5.49
CA VAL A 53 9.36 -8.47 -4.57
C VAL A 53 7.98 -7.87 -4.78
N ALA A 54 7.21 -7.70 -3.70
CA ALA A 54 5.93 -7.01 -3.68
C ALA A 54 6.01 -5.77 -2.79
N LEU A 55 5.76 -4.58 -3.35
CA LEU A 55 5.56 -3.34 -2.61
C LEU A 55 4.07 -3.16 -2.36
N VAL A 56 3.65 -3.09 -1.12
CA VAL A 56 2.23 -2.92 -0.75
C VAL A 56 2.05 -1.60 -0.01
N GLU A 57 1.34 -0.66 -0.65
CA GLU A 57 0.94 0.62 -0.08
C GLU A 57 -0.42 0.50 0.60
N GLY A 58 -0.62 1.32 1.63
CA GLY A 58 -1.91 1.44 2.29
C GLY A 58 -2.14 0.42 3.40
N SER A 59 -3.19 0.63 4.16
CA SER A 59 -3.60 -0.20 5.30
C SER A 59 -4.76 -1.12 4.95
N VAL A 60 -5.03 -2.08 5.82
CA VAL A 60 -6.18 -2.99 5.69
C VAL A 60 -7.42 -2.31 6.25
N THR A 61 -8.27 -1.76 5.38
CA THR A 61 -9.48 -1.00 5.72
C THR A 61 -10.78 -1.75 5.45
N SER A 62 -10.73 -2.79 4.60
CA SER A 62 -11.89 -3.58 4.19
C SER A 62 -11.59 -5.08 4.23
N ASP A 63 -12.63 -5.91 4.15
CA ASP A 63 -12.46 -7.36 4.08
C ASP A 63 -11.77 -7.80 2.78
N GLU A 64 -11.98 -7.08 1.69
CA GLU A 64 -11.28 -7.35 0.42
C GLU A 64 -9.78 -7.07 0.54
N HIS A 65 -9.39 -5.95 1.16
CA HIS A 65 -7.97 -5.67 1.43
C HIS A 65 -7.33 -6.77 2.27
N LEU A 66 -8.07 -7.35 3.23
CA LEU A 66 -7.58 -8.49 4.01
C LEU A 66 -7.33 -9.71 3.12
N HIS A 67 -8.29 -10.08 2.28
CA HIS A 67 -8.16 -11.23 1.38
C HIS A 67 -7.04 -11.01 0.35
N GLU A 68 -6.96 -9.81 -0.22
CA GLU A 68 -5.92 -9.45 -1.17
C GLU A 68 -4.53 -9.52 -0.54
N LEU A 69 -4.33 -8.95 0.66
CA LEU A 69 -3.05 -8.97 1.36
C LEU A 69 -2.61 -10.40 1.69
N LEU A 70 -3.52 -11.27 2.13
CA LEU A 70 -3.23 -12.67 2.39
C LEU A 70 -2.82 -13.42 1.10
N HIS A 71 -3.44 -13.07 -0.03
CA HIS A 71 -3.09 -13.63 -1.32
C HIS A 71 -1.72 -13.12 -1.81
N ILE A 72 -1.46 -11.81 -1.72
CA ILE A 72 -0.18 -11.19 -2.06
C ILE A 72 0.95 -11.85 -1.27
N ARG A 73 0.79 -12.04 0.06
CA ARG A 73 1.82 -12.67 0.90
C ARG A 73 2.16 -14.09 0.42
N LYS A 74 1.17 -14.86 0.02
CA LYS A 74 1.38 -16.23 -0.49
C LYS A 74 2.11 -16.29 -1.82
N GLN A 75 1.96 -15.26 -2.65
CA GLN A 75 2.51 -15.18 -4.00
C GLN A 75 3.84 -14.42 -4.06
N SER A 76 4.29 -13.83 -2.95
CA SER A 76 5.50 -13.00 -2.91
C SER A 76 6.61 -13.67 -2.11
N LYS A 77 7.85 -13.63 -2.60
CA LYS A 77 9.02 -14.05 -1.81
C LYS A 77 9.33 -13.01 -0.74
N VAL A 78 9.41 -11.74 -1.16
CA VAL A 78 9.65 -10.59 -0.29
C VAL A 78 8.44 -9.66 -0.35
N LEU A 79 7.89 -9.29 0.82
CA LEU A 79 6.81 -8.32 0.96
C LEU A 79 7.33 -7.09 1.71
N VAL A 80 7.15 -5.93 1.11
CA VAL A 80 7.57 -4.64 1.63
C VAL A 80 6.35 -3.80 1.97
N ALA A 81 6.21 -3.39 3.21
CA ALA A 81 5.23 -2.38 3.62
C ALA A 81 5.72 -1.00 3.17
N PHE A 82 4.94 -0.34 2.31
CA PHE A 82 5.32 0.83 1.54
C PHE A 82 4.53 2.06 1.97
N GLY A 83 5.18 2.96 2.68
CA GLY A 83 4.60 4.18 3.25
C GLY A 83 3.92 3.98 4.60
N ASP A 84 3.70 5.08 5.32
CA ASP A 84 3.24 5.05 6.71
C ASP A 84 1.85 4.42 6.88
N CYS A 85 0.95 4.52 5.89
CA CYS A 85 -0.33 3.82 5.98
C CYS A 85 -0.16 2.30 6.06
N ALA A 86 0.80 1.74 5.31
CA ALA A 86 1.12 0.32 5.36
C ALA A 86 1.84 -0.08 6.67
N VAL A 87 2.69 0.82 7.21
CA VAL A 87 3.57 0.55 8.36
C VAL A 87 2.87 0.80 9.69
N THR A 88 2.05 1.84 9.81
CA THR A 88 1.44 2.28 11.09
C THR A 88 -0.07 2.53 11.00
N ALA A 89 -0.69 2.27 9.87
CA ALA A 89 -2.04 2.68 9.50
C ALA A 89 -2.26 4.22 9.40
N ASN A 90 -1.39 5.04 9.92
CA ASN A 90 -1.32 6.50 9.81
C ASN A 90 -2.71 7.19 9.66
N VAL A 91 -2.90 8.01 8.61
CA VAL A 91 -4.14 8.78 8.38
C VAL A 91 -5.38 7.88 8.29
N THR A 92 -5.29 6.75 7.62
CA THR A 92 -6.41 5.81 7.50
C THR A 92 -6.82 5.22 8.85
N GLY A 93 -5.86 5.02 9.77
CA GLY A 93 -6.08 4.56 11.14
C GLY A 93 -6.77 5.58 12.05
N MET A 94 -6.83 6.87 11.66
CA MET A 94 -7.55 7.90 12.44
C MET A 94 -9.04 7.59 12.58
N ARG A 95 -9.62 6.85 11.64
CA ARG A 95 -10.99 6.35 11.75
C ARG A 95 -11.20 5.48 13.00
N ASN A 96 -10.16 4.83 13.51
CA ASN A 96 -10.26 3.92 14.66
C ASN A 96 -10.62 4.62 15.98
N TYR A 97 -10.53 5.95 16.05
CA TYR A 97 -10.95 6.73 17.21
C TYR A 97 -12.47 6.90 17.32
N PHE A 98 -13.22 6.55 16.26
CA PHE A 98 -14.66 6.70 16.17
C PHE A 98 -15.32 5.35 15.91
N ASP A 99 -16.61 5.25 16.26
CA ASP A 99 -17.43 4.14 15.82
C ASP A 99 -17.71 4.25 14.31
N LYS A 100 -17.70 3.13 13.62
CA LYS A 100 -17.89 3.10 12.16
C LYS A 100 -19.26 3.67 11.75
N ASP A 101 -20.31 3.34 12.51
CA ASP A 101 -21.67 3.80 12.21
C ASP A 101 -21.81 5.30 12.50
N GLU A 102 -21.09 5.83 13.49
CA GLU A 102 -21.00 7.28 13.72
C GLU A 102 -20.34 7.99 12.54
N VAL A 103 -19.26 7.44 12.00
CA VAL A 103 -18.57 7.98 10.81
C VAL A 103 -19.50 7.98 9.60
N PHE A 104 -20.22 6.88 9.35
CA PHE A 104 -21.18 6.81 8.26
C PHE A 104 -22.35 7.80 8.45
N ASN A 105 -22.86 7.91 9.66
CA ASN A 105 -23.93 8.84 9.99
C ASN A 105 -23.50 10.29 9.75
N TYR A 106 -22.28 10.65 10.18
CA TYR A 106 -21.74 11.98 9.95
C TYR A 106 -21.55 12.27 8.45
N ALA A 107 -20.97 11.33 7.70
CA ALA A 107 -20.64 11.54 6.29
C ALA A 107 -21.86 11.51 5.36
N TYR A 108 -22.86 10.65 5.62
CA TYR A 108 -23.93 10.37 4.67
C TYR A 108 -25.32 10.86 5.14
N ILE A 109 -25.54 11.03 6.45
CA ILE A 109 -26.83 11.48 6.98
C ILE A 109 -26.76 12.96 7.40
N LYS A 110 -25.76 13.32 8.22
CA LYS A 110 -25.65 14.64 8.84
C LYS A 110 -24.79 15.64 8.05
N ALA A 111 -24.25 15.24 6.90
CA ALA A 111 -23.42 16.14 6.10
C ALA A 111 -24.20 17.36 5.66
N VAL A 112 -23.65 18.56 5.90
CA VAL A 112 -24.28 19.86 5.58
C VAL A 112 -24.52 20.02 4.07
N SER A 113 -23.78 19.28 3.24
CA SER A 113 -23.90 19.28 1.78
C SER A 113 -25.00 18.37 1.24
N ASN A 114 -25.73 17.65 2.11
CA ASN A 114 -26.85 16.82 1.66
C ASN A 114 -28.07 17.70 1.35
N ASP A 115 -28.47 17.74 0.09
CA ASP A 115 -29.69 18.46 -0.36
C ASP A 115 -30.99 17.66 -0.14
N LEU A 116 -30.87 16.36 0.14
CA LEU A 116 -31.97 15.41 0.34
C LEU A 116 -31.79 14.65 1.65
N GLU A 117 -32.78 13.86 2.02
CA GLU A 117 -32.64 12.93 3.14
C GLU A 117 -31.45 11.98 2.89
N GLY A 118 -30.40 12.13 3.73
CA GLY A 118 -29.18 11.37 3.58
C GLY A 118 -29.40 9.88 3.81
N LYS A 119 -28.65 9.04 3.09
CA LYS A 119 -28.70 7.58 3.21
C LYS A 119 -27.31 6.98 3.18
N VAL A 120 -27.01 6.12 4.14
CA VAL A 120 -25.78 5.33 4.11
C VAL A 120 -25.81 4.38 2.91
N PRO A 121 -24.82 4.42 2.01
CA PRO A 121 -24.73 3.50 0.88
C PRO A 121 -24.70 2.05 1.35
N ASN A 122 -25.54 1.21 0.76
CA ASN A 122 -25.62 -0.21 1.06
C ASN A 122 -25.94 -0.99 -0.23
N ASP A 123 -24.90 -1.34 -0.96
CA ASP A 123 -25.00 -2.10 -2.19
C ASP A 123 -24.00 -3.27 -2.14
N PRO A 124 -24.34 -4.46 -2.66
CA PRO A 124 -23.44 -5.63 -2.67
C PRO A 124 -22.10 -5.40 -3.39
N THR A 125 -22.03 -4.42 -4.28
CA THR A 125 -20.81 -4.06 -5.01
C THR A 125 -19.85 -3.18 -4.22
N LEU A 126 -20.29 -2.65 -3.07
CA LEU A 126 -19.47 -1.80 -2.21
C LEU A 126 -18.60 -2.63 -1.27
N LEU A 127 -17.36 -2.17 -1.06
CA LEU A 127 -16.44 -2.75 -0.12
C LEU A 127 -17.00 -2.69 1.31
N LYS A 128 -16.99 -3.82 2.02
CA LYS A 128 -17.32 -3.84 3.46
C LYS A 128 -16.13 -3.33 4.26
N LEU A 129 -16.29 -2.14 4.84
CA LEU A 129 -15.29 -1.59 5.75
C LEU A 129 -15.21 -2.43 7.03
N ARG A 130 -13.99 -2.73 7.44
CA ARG A 130 -13.71 -3.36 8.74
C ARG A 130 -13.97 -2.36 9.87
N ASP A 131 -14.25 -2.85 11.06
CA ASP A 131 -14.46 -1.99 12.22
C ASP A 131 -13.20 -1.22 12.59
N LYS A 132 -12.05 -1.86 12.45
CA LYS A 132 -10.74 -1.24 12.67
C LYS A 132 -9.86 -1.34 11.43
N VAL A 133 -9.12 -0.27 11.19
CA VAL A 133 -8.05 -0.19 10.21
C VAL A 133 -6.77 -0.66 10.87
N VAL A 134 -6.03 -1.53 10.23
CA VAL A 134 -4.79 -2.07 10.76
C VAL A 134 -3.66 -1.99 9.73
N PRO A 135 -2.39 -1.84 10.18
CA PRO A 135 -1.23 -1.92 9.30
C PRO A 135 -0.98 -3.37 8.84
N LEU A 136 -0.12 -3.55 7.83
CA LEU A 136 0.08 -4.84 7.17
C LEU A 136 0.64 -5.91 8.10
N GLN A 137 1.56 -5.54 8.98
CA GLN A 137 2.23 -6.48 9.90
C GLN A 137 1.32 -7.07 10.97
N GLU A 138 0.13 -6.50 11.20
CA GLU A 138 -0.86 -7.14 12.06
C GLU A 138 -1.58 -8.32 11.40
N ILE A 139 -1.47 -8.43 10.06
CA ILE A 139 -2.15 -9.47 9.28
C ILE A 139 -1.16 -10.50 8.74
N VAL A 140 -0.01 -10.04 8.20
CA VAL A 140 0.98 -10.90 7.54
C VAL A 140 2.40 -10.56 8.00
N HIS A 141 3.32 -11.51 7.79
CA HIS A 141 4.74 -11.20 7.94
C HIS A 141 5.18 -10.21 6.85
N VAL A 142 5.79 -9.11 7.26
CA VAL A 142 6.39 -8.08 6.41
C VAL A 142 7.91 -8.23 6.51
N ASP A 143 8.59 -8.36 5.38
CA ASP A 143 10.05 -8.58 5.35
C ASP A 143 10.81 -7.25 5.52
N TYR A 144 10.32 -6.18 4.89
CA TYR A 144 10.92 -4.84 4.96
C TYR A 144 9.84 -3.75 5.04
N VAL A 145 10.25 -2.58 5.53
CA VAL A 145 9.39 -1.39 5.62
C VAL A 145 10.07 -0.20 4.94
N ILE A 146 9.28 0.62 4.25
CA ILE A 146 9.69 1.92 3.72
C ILE A 146 8.76 2.97 4.33
N PRO A 147 9.09 3.54 5.50
CA PRO A 147 8.25 4.54 6.14
C PRO A 147 8.33 5.89 5.42
N GLY A 148 7.33 6.74 5.64
CA GLY A 148 7.17 8.07 5.08
C GLY A 148 5.77 8.31 4.55
N CYS A 149 5.35 9.59 4.50
CA CYS A 149 4.00 9.97 4.05
C CYS A 149 4.05 11.11 3.01
N PRO A 150 4.47 10.80 1.77
CA PRO A 150 5.07 9.56 1.28
C PRO A 150 6.57 9.44 1.59
N PRO A 151 7.18 8.26 1.46
CA PRO A 151 8.64 8.12 1.41
C PRO A 151 9.19 8.88 0.20
N SER A 152 10.42 9.40 0.29
CA SER A 152 11.03 10.08 -0.86
C SER A 152 11.36 9.11 -2.00
N ALA A 153 11.33 9.60 -3.25
CA ALA A 153 11.72 8.85 -4.44
C ALA A 153 13.11 8.21 -4.31
N ASP A 154 14.06 8.91 -3.69
CA ASP A 154 15.41 8.40 -3.44
C ASP A 154 15.43 7.22 -2.47
N THR A 155 14.60 7.25 -1.44
CA THR A 155 14.46 6.14 -0.48
C THR A 155 13.84 4.93 -1.15
N ILE A 156 12.78 5.15 -1.93
CA ILE A 156 12.06 4.10 -2.67
C ILE A 156 13.00 3.43 -3.67
N PHE A 157 13.68 4.23 -4.49
CA PHE A 157 14.63 3.72 -5.48
C PHE A 157 15.74 2.90 -4.82
N TYR A 158 16.33 3.41 -3.74
CA TYR A 158 17.38 2.71 -3.00
C TYR A 158 16.91 1.32 -2.54
N VAL A 159 15.74 1.21 -1.89
CA VAL A 159 15.24 -0.07 -1.39
C VAL A 159 14.96 -1.04 -2.53
N ILE A 160 14.29 -0.59 -3.59
CA ILE A 160 14.01 -1.42 -4.76
C ILE A 160 15.32 -1.91 -5.39
N PHE A 161 16.28 -1.02 -5.59
CA PHE A 161 17.54 -1.33 -6.23
C PHE A 161 18.36 -2.35 -5.42
N GLU A 162 18.40 -2.20 -4.08
CA GLU A 162 19.08 -3.17 -3.20
C GLU A 162 18.39 -4.55 -3.29
N LEU A 163 17.08 -4.61 -3.14
CA LEU A 163 16.33 -5.87 -3.20
C LEU A 163 16.47 -6.58 -4.55
N LEU A 164 16.44 -5.83 -5.66
CA LEU A 164 16.61 -6.40 -7.00
C LEU A 164 18.04 -6.88 -7.30
N ASN A 165 18.99 -6.52 -6.47
CA ASN A 165 20.37 -7.02 -6.52
C ASN A 165 20.65 -8.05 -5.40
N ASP A 166 19.63 -8.66 -4.81
CA ASP A 166 19.74 -9.62 -3.70
C ASP A 166 20.53 -9.07 -2.49
N ARG A 167 20.42 -7.76 -2.24
CA ARG A 167 21.05 -7.09 -1.09
C ARG A 167 19.99 -6.64 -0.08
N VAL A 168 20.36 -6.62 1.19
CA VAL A 168 19.50 -6.17 2.29
C VAL A 168 19.55 -4.65 2.39
N PRO A 169 18.45 -3.92 2.16
CA PRO A 169 18.44 -2.47 2.32
C PRO A 169 18.60 -2.08 3.80
N ASN A 170 19.40 -1.05 4.08
CA ASN A 170 19.59 -0.51 5.42
C ASN A 170 19.31 0.99 5.44
N LEU A 171 18.07 1.35 5.78
CA LEU A 171 17.60 2.74 5.80
C LEU A 171 18.24 3.58 6.90
N GLU A 172 18.59 2.98 8.04
CA GLU A 172 19.27 3.68 9.15
C GLU A 172 20.69 4.08 8.75
N LEU A 173 21.45 3.13 8.22
CA LEU A 173 22.82 3.37 7.81
C LEU A 173 22.90 4.45 6.71
N GLU A 174 21.98 4.42 5.77
CA GLU A 174 21.87 5.39 4.67
C GLU A 174 21.17 6.69 5.08
N ARG A 175 20.79 6.85 6.35
CA ARG A 175 20.05 8.02 6.88
C ARG A 175 18.77 8.33 6.10
N LYS A 176 18.12 7.28 5.59
CA LYS A 176 16.89 7.34 4.78
C LYS A 176 15.66 6.96 5.59
N LEU A 177 15.82 6.55 6.85
CA LEU A 177 14.71 6.21 7.72
C LEU A 177 14.03 7.51 8.18
N LYS A 178 12.80 7.75 7.68
CA LYS A 178 11.96 8.89 8.05
C LYS A 178 10.52 8.43 8.16
N TYR A 179 9.88 8.81 9.25
CA TYR A 179 8.43 8.70 9.43
C TYR A 179 7.79 10.05 9.13
N GLY A 180 6.61 10.04 8.49
CA GLY A 180 5.86 11.24 8.15
C GLY A 180 5.07 11.84 9.31
#